data_14cd549c375d6b7e6393a9b4135a4e58
#
_entry.id   14cd549c375d6b7e6393a9b4135a4e58
#
_cell.length_a   1.000
_cell.length_b   1.000
_cell.length_c   1.000
_cell.angle_alpha   90.00
_cell.angle_beta   90.00
_cell.angle_gamma   90.00
#
_symmetry.space_group_name_H-M   'P 1'
#
loop_
_entity.id
_entity.type
_entity.pdbx_description
1 polymer ?
#
loop_
_entity_poly.entity_id
_entity_poly.type
_entity_poly.pdbx_seq_one_letter_code
_entity_poly.pdbx_strand_id
1 'polypeptide(L)'
;MYGDKGDGSDTARALKPVHTQDDHLDETERTFRDDLASFLKFRSRHELYSPIFLGVPLPMRKVFKKVRAMGGYRAVCDSKLWMRVCREAAGGKDLSGQTSASFAMRRNYEKTGMLEWEQTLDGTSLGGGAAAIDPDAGKTFVPVKSGEVVPTGARVRVLWNEENGESAWYGASTRGFDEASGKHHVAYDDETEETIDFGEEKVEKATEED
;
A
#
# COMPACT_ATOMS: atom_id res chain seq x y z
N MET A 1 -55.47 15.85 47.57
CA MET A 1 -56.09 15.02 46.51
C MET A 1 -55.40 15.36 45.21
N TYR A 2 -54.98 14.31 44.50
CA TYR A 2 -54.37 14.28 43.15
C TYR A 2 -52.90 14.68 43.15
N GLY A 3 -51.96 13.85 43.01
CA GLY A 3 -51.70 12.60 42.29
C GLY A 3 -51.41 12.87 40.85
N ASP A 4 -50.15 13.31 40.48
CA ASP A 4 -49.74 13.24 39.11
C ASP A 4 -48.44 12.42 39.05
N LYS A 5 -48.56 11.28 38.35
CA LYS A 5 -47.49 10.37 38.02
C LYS A 5 -46.89 10.79 36.71
N GLY A 6 -45.75 11.48 36.75
CA GLY A 6 -44.91 11.67 35.58
C GLY A 6 -44.10 10.40 35.30
N ASP A 7 -44.55 9.62 34.32
CA ASP A 7 -43.83 8.52 33.72
C ASP A 7 -42.72 9.09 32.82
N GLY A 8 -41.55 9.16 33.37
CA GLY A 8 -40.33 9.50 32.64
C GLY A 8 -39.65 8.25 32.09
N SER A 9 -40.17 7.67 31.00
CA SER A 9 -39.46 6.64 30.26
C SER A 9 -38.29 7.25 29.52
N ASP A 10 -37.17 7.29 30.22
CA ASP A 10 -35.90 7.60 29.65
C ASP A 10 -35.45 6.39 28.81
N THR A 11 -35.84 6.38 27.52
CA THR A 11 -35.39 5.45 26.54
C THR A 11 -33.93 5.77 26.26
N ALA A 12 -33.04 5.19 27.06
CA ALA A 12 -31.64 5.10 26.76
C ALA A 12 -31.47 4.38 25.39
N ARG A 13 -31.32 5.20 24.34
CA ARG A 13 -31.03 4.76 23.01
C ARG A 13 -29.66 4.08 23.05
N ALA A 14 -29.69 2.77 23.24
CA ALA A 14 -28.47 1.93 23.14
C ALA A 14 -27.79 2.22 21.79
N LEU A 15 -26.66 2.89 21.86
CA LEU A 15 -25.77 3.05 20.73
C LEU A 15 -25.41 1.63 20.28
N LYS A 16 -25.84 1.27 19.06
CA LYS A 16 -25.39 0.04 18.42
C LYS A 16 -23.87 0.09 18.36
N PRO A 17 -23.18 -0.98 18.74
CA PRO A 17 -21.73 -1.02 18.62
C PRO A 17 -21.37 -0.74 17.16
N VAL A 18 -20.46 0.20 16.95
CA VAL A 18 -19.85 0.44 15.65
C VAL A 18 -19.20 -0.88 15.26
N HIS A 19 -19.69 -1.50 14.20
CA HIS A 19 -19.07 -2.70 13.63
C HIS A 19 -17.65 -2.32 13.23
N THR A 20 -16.69 -2.68 14.05
CA THR A 20 -15.28 -2.47 13.73
C THR A 20 -14.90 -3.44 12.63
N GLN A 21 -14.09 -3.00 11.69
CA GLN A 21 -13.62 -3.74 10.52
C GLN A 21 -12.93 -5.08 10.88
N ASP A 22 -12.65 -5.29 12.17
CA ASP A 22 -11.96 -6.45 12.74
C ASP A 22 -12.88 -7.61 13.15
N ASP A 23 -14.21 -7.46 13.11
CA ASP A 23 -15.15 -8.51 13.54
C ASP A 23 -15.14 -9.77 12.66
N HIS A 24 -14.51 -9.70 11.48
CA HIS A 24 -14.38 -10.81 10.52
C HIS A 24 -13.00 -11.50 10.54
N LEU A 25 -12.08 -11.03 11.38
CA LEU A 25 -10.75 -11.60 11.49
C LEU A 25 -10.74 -12.82 12.41
N ASP A 26 -9.99 -13.85 12.02
CA ASP A 26 -9.74 -14.97 12.92
C ASP A 26 -8.87 -14.56 14.12
N GLU A 27 -8.93 -15.36 15.19
CA GLU A 27 -8.20 -15.08 16.44
C GLU A 27 -6.68 -14.92 16.22
N THR A 28 -6.12 -15.68 15.29
CA THR A 28 -4.68 -15.65 15.03
C THR A 28 -4.26 -14.38 14.27
N GLU A 29 -5.14 -13.87 13.41
CA GLU A 29 -4.92 -12.59 12.72
C GLU A 29 -5.06 -11.42 13.71
N ARG A 30 -6.04 -11.47 14.62
CA ARG A 30 -6.19 -10.44 15.67
C ARG A 30 -4.95 -10.38 16.55
N THR A 31 -4.52 -11.51 17.10
CA THR A 31 -3.30 -11.58 17.93
C THR A 31 -2.09 -10.99 17.20
N PHE A 32 -1.92 -11.33 15.92
CA PHE A 32 -0.82 -10.79 15.14
C PHE A 32 -0.91 -9.26 15.00
N ARG A 33 -2.12 -8.71 14.78
CA ARG A 33 -2.34 -7.26 14.67
C ARG A 33 -2.07 -6.56 16.01
N ASP A 34 -2.49 -7.15 17.12
CA ASP A 34 -2.28 -6.62 18.46
C ASP A 34 -0.79 -6.58 18.83
N ASP A 35 -0.05 -7.63 18.46
CA ASP A 35 1.40 -7.70 18.64
C ASP A 35 2.12 -6.63 17.80
N LEU A 36 1.74 -6.50 16.54
CA LEU A 36 2.29 -5.48 15.64
C LEU A 36 1.94 -4.06 16.12
N ALA A 37 0.69 -3.83 16.56
CA ALA A 37 0.28 -2.54 17.12
C ALA A 37 1.07 -2.19 18.38
N SER A 38 1.31 -3.17 19.25
CA SER A 38 2.11 -3.01 20.45
C SER A 38 3.57 -2.66 20.12
N PHE A 39 4.14 -3.33 19.11
CA PHE A 39 5.47 -3.01 18.61
C PHE A 39 5.55 -1.57 18.06
N LEU A 40 4.57 -1.16 17.24
CA LEU A 40 4.53 0.18 16.66
C LEU A 40 4.36 1.26 17.74
N LYS A 41 3.52 1.01 18.74
CA LYS A 41 3.34 1.92 19.87
C LYS A 41 4.66 2.11 20.64
N PHE A 42 5.40 1.04 20.84
CA PHE A 42 6.74 1.11 21.47
C PHE A 42 7.70 1.97 20.64
N ARG A 43 7.57 1.99 19.32
CA ARG A 43 8.35 2.81 18.38
C ARG A 43 7.81 4.23 18.21
N SER A 44 6.88 4.69 19.05
CA SER A 44 6.23 6.01 18.98
C SER A 44 5.43 6.25 17.69
N ARG A 45 4.98 5.19 17.04
CA ARG A 45 4.00 5.26 15.94
C ARG A 45 2.60 5.11 16.53
N HIS A 46 1.68 6.00 16.15
CA HIS A 46 0.44 6.15 16.90
C HIS A 46 -0.68 5.18 16.52
N GLU A 47 -0.72 4.68 15.30
CA GLU A 47 -1.80 3.79 14.84
C GLU A 47 -1.29 2.71 13.89
N LEU A 48 -1.92 1.53 13.98
CA LEU A 48 -1.74 0.47 13.02
C LEU A 48 -2.55 0.79 11.76
N TYR A 49 -1.88 0.98 10.65
CA TYR A 49 -2.53 1.11 9.35
C TYR A 49 -3.13 -0.26 8.95
N SER A 50 -4.44 -0.28 8.66
CA SER A 50 -5.19 -1.48 8.27
C SER A 50 -5.57 -1.41 6.80
N PRO A 51 -4.73 -1.87 5.87
CA PRO A 51 -4.99 -1.80 4.45
C PRO A 51 -6.10 -2.74 4.01
N ILE A 52 -6.77 -2.35 2.93
CA ILE A 52 -7.72 -3.20 2.20
C ILE A 52 -6.98 -3.84 1.01
N PHE A 53 -7.27 -5.10 0.74
CA PHE A 53 -6.77 -5.82 -0.43
C PHE A 53 -7.89 -6.64 -1.04
N LEU A 54 -8.21 -6.40 -2.31
CA LEU A 54 -9.34 -7.02 -3.03
C LEU A 54 -10.69 -6.86 -2.29
N GLY A 55 -10.93 -5.66 -1.72
CA GLY A 55 -12.18 -5.31 -1.03
C GLY A 55 -12.35 -5.90 0.36
N VAL A 56 -11.32 -6.53 0.92
CA VAL A 56 -11.32 -7.09 2.28
C VAL A 56 -10.09 -6.64 3.06
N PRO A 57 -10.14 -6.62 4.41
CA PRO A 57 -8.95 -6.34 5.21
C PRO A 57 -7.79 -7.26 4.81
N LEU A 58 -6.59 -6.67 4.60
CA LEU A 58 -5.40 -7.43 4.25
C LEU A 58 -5.10 -8.47 5.33
N PRO A 59 -4.93 -9.76 4.97
CA PRO A 59 -4.54 -10.79 5.94
C PRO A 59 -3.05 -10.66 6.30
N MET A 60 -2.74 -9.69 7.19
CA MET A 60 -1.38 -9.24 7.47
C MET A 60 -0.48 -10.34 7.99
N ARG A 61 -0.98 -11.20 8.89
CA ARG A 61 -0.25 -12.36 9.38
C ARG A 61 0.14 -13.34 8.27
N LYS A 62 -0.79 -13.58 7.35
CA LYS A 62 -0.57 -14.47 6.20
C LYS A 62 0.48 -13.91 5.26
N VAL A 63 0.39 -12.61 4.97
CA VAL A 63 1.37 -11.88 4.17
C VAL A 63 2.74 -11.91 4.84
N PHE A 64 2.83 -11.56 6.11
CA PHE A 64 4.09 -11.57 6.88
C PHE A 64 4.76 -12.94 6.87
N LYS A 65 4.00 -13.99 7.19
CA LYS A 65 4.51 -15.38 7.14
C LYS A 65 5.02 -15.78 5.76
N LYS A 66 4.30 -15.36 4.70
CA LYS A 66 4.70 -15.67 3.34
C LYS A 66 6.01 -14.99 2.96
N VAL A 67 6.15 -13.71 3.26
CA VAL A 67 7.38 -12.95 3.02
C VAL A 67 8.55 -13.59 3.78
N ARG A 68 8.36 -13.90 5.07
CA ARG A 68 9.38 -14.56 5.90
C ARG A 68 9.79 -15.94 5.34
N ALA A 69 8.83 -16.74 4.91
CA ALA A 69 9.09 -18.05 4.31
C ALA A 69 9.85 -17.98 2.96
N MET A 70 9.85 -16.81 2.33
CA MET A 70 10.54 -16.57 1.06
C MET A 70 11.90 -15.87 1.25
N GLY A 71 12.41 -15.81 2.48
CA GLY A 71 13.71 -15.22 2.80
C GLY A 71 13.65 -13.76 3.25
N GLY A 72 12.44 -13.26 3.55
CA GLY A 72 12.21 -11.91 4.04
C GLY A 72 11.99 -10.88 2.92
N TYR A 73 11.70 -9.65 3.34
CA TYR A 73 11.37 -8.54 2.46
C TYR A 73 12.39 -8.35 1.34
N ARG A 74 13.69 -8.34 1.67
CA ARG A 74 14.76 -8.11 0.71
C ARG A 74 14.81 -9.20 -0.37
N ALA A 75 14.75 -10.46 0.02
CA ALA A 75 14.74 -11.58 -0.92
C ALA A 75 13.50 -11.56 -1.85
N VAL A 76 12.34 -11.14 -1.31
CA VAL A 76 11.11 -11.00 -2.11
C VAL A 76 11.24 -9.87 -3.13
N CYS A 77 11.87 -8.74 -2.76
CA CYS A 77 12.16 -7.63 -3.69
C CYS A 77 13.15 -8.06 -4.78
N ASP A 78 14.32 -8.57 -4.37
CA ASP A 78 15.42 -8.92 -5.28
C ASP A 78 15.00 -10.01 -6.31
N SER A 79 14.12 -10.92 -5.87
CA SER A 79 13.59 -12.00 -6.71
C SER A 79 12.25 -11.66 -7.40
N LYS A 80 11.75 -10.43 -7.27
CA LYS A 80 10.46 -9.95 -7.87
C LYS A 80 9.26 -10.85 -7.51
N LEU A 81 9.16 -11.30 -6.27
CA LEU A 81 8.19 -12.31 -5.84
C LEU A 81 6.91 -11.73 -5.22
N TRP A 82 6.70 -10.40 -5.23
CA TRP A 82 5.52 -9.77 -4.63
C TRP A 82 4.21 -10.28 -5.20
N MET A 83 4.12 -10.57 -6.50
CA MET A 83 2.92 -11.18 -7.08
C MET A 83 2.61 -12.56 -6.47
N ARG A 84 3.62 -13.30 -6.03
CA ARG A 84 3.42 -14.58 -5.32
C ARG A 84 2.86 -14.37 -3.91
N VAL A 85 3.27 -13.29 -3.26
CA VAL A 85 2.67 -12.85 -1.98
C VAL A 85 1.21 -12.45 -2.17
N CYS A 86 0.89 -11.70 -3.23
CA CYS A 86 -0.47 -11.33 -3.59
C CYS A 86 -1.38 -12.56 -3.79
N ARG A 87 -0.93 -13.56 -4.54
CA ARG A 87 -1.70 -14.81 -4.74
C ARG A 87 -1.99 -15.52 -3.43
N GLU A 88 -1.04 -15.54 -2.52
CA GLU A 88 -1.22 -16.09 -1.17
C GLU A 88 -2.27 -15.32 -0.39
N ALA A 89 -2.18 -13.98 -0.38
CA ALA A 89 -3.13 -13.12 0.31
C ALA A 89 -4.54 -13.21 -0.29
N ALA A 90 -4.63 -13.33 -1.62
CA ALA A 90 -5.89 -13.42 -2.34
C ALA A 90 -6.70 -14.70 -2.01
N GLY A 91 -6.03 -15.76 -1.50
CA GLY A 91 -6.73 -16.99 -1.11
C GLY A 91 -7.46 -17.68 -2.27
N GLY A 92 -6.91 -17.58 -3.50
CA GLY A 92 -7.51 -18.17 -4.70
C GLY A 92 -8.41 -17.23 -5.51
N LYS A 93 -8.61 -15.99 -5.08
CA LYS A 93 -9.27 -14.97 -5.91
C LYS A 93 -8.40 -14.66 -7.13
N ASP A 94 -9.06 -14.37 -8.25
CA ASP A 94 -8.39 -13.97 -9.48
C ASP A 94 -7.73 -12.60 -9.31
N LEU A 95 -6.49 -12.50 -9.77
CA LEU A 95 -5.70 -11.26 -9.81
C LEU A 95 -5.54 -10.75 -11.26
N SER A 96 -6.21 -11.36 -12.23
CA SER A 96 -6.20 -10.87 -13.61
C SER A 96 -6.77 -9.45 -13.66
N GLY A 97 -6.04 -8.54 -14.29
CA GLY A 97 -6.40 -7.12 -14.31
C GLY A 97 -5.92 -6.28 -13.11
N GLN A 98 -5.30 -6.90 -12.10
CA GLN A 98 -4.69 -6.19 -10.96
C GLN A 98 -3.19 -5.94 -11.24
N THR A 99 -2.89 -5.09 -12.20
CA THR A 99 -1.51 -4.81 -12.66
C THR A 99 -0.63 -4.21 -11.55
N SER A 100 -1.22 -3.41 -10.66
CA SER A 100 -0.51 -2.78 -9.53
C SER A 100 -0.51 -3.60 -8.23
N ALA A 101 -1.06 -4.83 -8.23
CA ALA A 101 -1.23 -5.61 -6.99
C ALA A 101 0.08 -5.87 -6.25
N SER A 102 1.15 -6.21 -6.97
CA SER A 102 2.47 -6.48 -6.37
C SER A 102 3.06 -5.24 -5.71
N PHE A 103 2.92 -4.11 -6.35
CA PHE A 103 3.34 -2.83 -5.84
C PHE A 103 2.55 -2.42 -4.59
N ALA A 104 1.21 -2.46 -4.67
CA ALA A 104 0.35 -2.16 -3.54
C ALA A 104 0.64 -3.08 -2.33
N MET A 105 0.91 -4.37 -2.58
CA MET A 105 1.25 -5.32 -1.54
C MET A 105 2.58 -4.98 -0.85
N ARG A 106 3.62 -4.66 -1.62
CA ARG A 106 4.90 -4.21 -1.08
C ARG A 106 4.72 -2.97 -0.20
N ARG A 107 4.02 -1.98 -0.73
CA ARG A 107 3.75 -0.72 -0.03
C ARG A 107 2.96 -0.95 1.26
N ASN A 108 1.96 -1.82 1.23
CA ASN A 108 1.21 -2.19 2.42
C ASN A 108 2.10 -2.86 3.47
N TYR A 109 3.05 -3.70 3.04
CA TYR A 109 4.03 -4.33 3.94
C TYR A 109 4.91 -3.30 4.64
N GLU A 110 5.32 -2.26 3.93
CA GLU A 110 6.11 -1.14 4.46
C GLU A 110 5.28 -0.24 5.38
N LYS A 111 4.11 0.24 4.91
CA LYS A 111 3.24 1.16 5.64
C LYS A 111 2.69 0.58 6.94
N THR A 112 2.39 -0.71 6.98
CA THR A 112 1.88 -1.38 8.18
C THR A 112 2.91 -1.55 9.28
N GLY A 113 4.21 -1.32 8.99
CA GLY A 113 5.30 -1.56 9.92
C GLY A 113 5.76 -3.02 9.98
N MET A 114 5.22 -3.90 9.15
CA MET A 114 5.66 -5.30 9.08
C MET A 114 7.13 -5.42 8.70
N LEU A 115 7.63 -4.53 7.82
CA LEU A 115 9.05 -4.48 7.48
C LEU A 115 9.94 -4.14 8.69
N GLU A 116 9.56 -3.14 9.48
CA GLU A 116 10.31 -2.75 10.68
C GLU A 116 10.31 -3.88 11.73
N TRP A 117 9.17 -4.53 11.88
CA TRP A 117 9.04 -5.66 12.78
C TRP A 117 9.89 -6.85 12.35
N GLU A 118 9.86 -7.20 11.06
CA GLU A 118 10.71 -8.23 10.49
C GLU A 118 12.19 -7.97 10.78
N GLN A 119 12.67 -6.77 10.52
CA GLN A 119 14.05 -6.37 10.75
C GLN A 119 14.45 -6.48 12.23
N THR A 120 13.53 -6.19 13.12
CA THR A 120 13.76 -6.33 14.57
C THR A 120 13.90 -7.79 14.98
N LEU A 121 13.08 -8.68 14.41
CA LEU A 121 13.12 -10.12 14.67
C LEU A 121 14.41 -10.77 14.17
N ASP A 122 14.98 -10.26 13.09
CA ASP A 122 16.22 -10.78 12.50
C ASP A 122 17.50 -10.23 13.17
N GLY A 123 17.32 -9.36 14.18
CA GLY A 123 18.46 -8.68 14.82
C GLY A 123 19.18 -7.70 13.89
N THR A 124 18.66 -7.52 12.69
CA THR A 124 19.10 -6.49 11.73
C THR A 124 18.40 -5.17 12.08
N SER A 125 18.65 -4.68 13.28
CA SER A 125 18.24 -3.31 13.62
C SER A 125 18.98 -2.37 12.67
N LEU A 126 18.31 -1.94 11.63
CA LEU A 126 18.73 -0.74 10.92
C LEU A 126 18.63 0.40 11.94
N GLY A 127 19.75 0.65 12.60
CA GLY A 127 19.91 1.85 13.39
C GLY A 127 19.59 3.04 12.48
N GLY A 128 18.61 3.84 12.91
CA GLY A 128 18.19 5.04 12.23
C GLY A 128 17.71 4.77 10.80
N GLY A 129 16.44 5.05 10.52
CA GLY A 129 15.95 5.00 9.16
C GLY A 129 16.99 5.57 8.21
N ALA A 130 17.57 4.73 7.38
CA ALA A 130 17.96 5.20 6.08
C ALA A 130 16.65 5.69 5.49
N ALA A 131 16.43 7.01 5.56
CA ALA A 131 15.48 7.64 4.66
C ALA A 131 15.82 7.02 3.31
N ALA A 132 14.88 6.27 2.75
CA ALA A 132 15.01 5.82 1.38
C ALA A 132 15.43 7.07 0.65
N ILE A 133 16.62 7.04 0.01
CA ILE A 133 17.07 8.18 -0.76
C ILE A 133 15.94 8.36 -1.75
N ASP A 134 15.15 9.41 -1.54
CA ASP A 134 14.07 9.73 -2.46
C ASP A 134 14.77 10.05 -3.79
N PRO A 135 14.66 9.17 -4.81
CA PRO A 135 15.35 9.38 -6.08
C PRO A 135 14.87 10.63 -6.79
N ASP A 136 13.80 11.23 -6.28
CA ASP A 136 13.16 12.44 -6.79
C ASP A 136 13.39 13.67 -5.92
N ALA A 137 14.17 13.53 -4.84
CA ALA A 137 14.54 14.67 -3.99
C ALA A 137 15.26 15.74 -4.82
N GLY A 138 14.70 16.95 -4.80
CA GLY A 138 15.24 18.10 -5.54
C GLY A 138 14.81 18.19 -7.01
N LYS A 139 14.05 17.24 -7.55
CA LYS A 139 13.52 17.33 -8.91
C LYS A 139 12.20 18.09 -8.94
N THR A 140 12.05 18.90 -9.96
CA THR A 140 10.78 19.55 -10.29
C THR A 140 10.00 18.66 -11.26
N PHE A 141 8.71 18.49 -11.03
CA PHE A 141 7.84 17.70 -11.89
C PHE A 141 6.77 18.58 -12.54
N VAL A 142 6.48 18.31 -13.82
CA VAL A 142 5.44 19.00 -14.59
C VAL A 142 4.47 17.96 -15.18
N PRO A 143 3.17 18.28 -15.26
CA PRO A 143 2.20 17.39 -15.87
C PRO A 143 2.56 17.01 -17.30
N VAL A 144 2.44 15.74 -17.64
CA VAL A 144 2.54 15.26 -19.02
C VAL A 144 1.23 15.62 -19.73
N LYS A 145 1.34 16.19 -20.92
CA LYS A 145 0.16 16.56 -21.73
C LYS A 145 -0.39 15.33 -22.45
N SER A 146 -1.71 15.30 -22.63
CA SER A 146 -2.34 14.23 -23.41
C SER A 146 -1.74 14.15 -24.83
N GLY A 147 -1.34 12.93 -25.23
CA GLY A 147 -0.68 12.67 -26.51
C GLY A 147 0.80 13.09 -26.57
N GLU A 148 1.39 13.51 -25.46
CA GLU A 148 2.81 13.80 -25.40
C GLU A 148 3.60 12.48 -25.30
N VAL A 149 4.55 12.29 -26.20
CA VAL A 149 5.49 11.16 -26.15
C VAL A 149 6.66 11.54 -25.24
N VAL A 150 6.75 10.85 -24.13
CA VAL A 150 7.86 11.05 -23.15
C VAL A 150 9.03 10.14 -23.56
N PRO A 151 10.25 10.69 -23.71
CA PRO A 151 11.42 9.92 -24.14
C PRO A 151 11.74 8.74 -23.23
N THR A 152 12.32 7.68 -23.79
CA THR A 152 12.86 6.56 -23.03
C THR A 152 13.94 7.02 -22.04
N GLY A 153 13.87 6.52 -20.82
CA GLY A 153 14.77 6.91 -19.74
C GLY A 153 14.34 8.14 -18.95
N ALA A 154 13.29 8.85 -19.39
CA ALA A 154 12.79 9.99 -18.64
C ALA A 154 12.22 9.56 -17.29
N ARG A 155 12.50 10.36 -16.27
CA ARG A 155 11.94 10.18 -14.94
C ARG A 155 10.51 10.72 -14.91
N VAL A 156 9.56 9.88 -14.47
CA VAL A 156 8.15 10.22 -14.35
C VAL A 156 7.63 9.82 -12.98
N ARG A 157 6.48 10.38 -12.60
CA ARG A 157 5.70 9.87 -11.47
C ARG A 157 4.25 9.74 -11.89
N VAL A 158 3.61 8.68 -11.43
CA VAL A 158 2.23 8.31 -11.76
C VAL A 158 1.39 8.42 -10.49
N LEU A 159 0.24 9.07 -10.56
CA LEU A 159 -0.68 9.15 -9.43
C LEU A 159 -1.61 7.94 -9.44
N TRP A 160 -1.51 7.12 -8.41
CA TRP A 160 -2.42 6.02 -8.20
C TRP A 160 -3.43 6.34 -7.11
N ASN A 161 -4.67 5.92 -7.33
CA ASN A 161 -5.71 5.93 -6.30
C ASN A 161 -5.63 4.60 -5.55
N GLU A 162 -5.35 4.66 -4.26
CA GLU A 162 -5.34 3.47 -3.41
C GLU A 162 -6.78 3.06 -3.06
N GLU A 163 -7.00 1.79 -2.75
CA GLU A 163 -8.34 1.26 -2.39
C GLU A 163 -8.95 1.92 -1.14
N ASN A 164 -8.13 2.55 -0.31
CA ASN A 164 -8.57 3.33 0.86
C ASN A 164 -9.06 4.74 0.52
N GLY A 165 -9.07 5.12 -0.77
CA GLY A 165 -9.45 6.44 -1.26
C GLY A 165 -8.35 7.49 -1.17
N GLU A 166 -7.16 7.15 -0.73
CA GLU A 166 -5.99 8.01 -0.81
C GLU A 166 -5.35 7.93 -2.18
N SER A 167 -4.68 9.01 -2.59
CA SER A 167 -3.90 9.03 -3.83
C SER A 167 -2.44 9.24 -3.50
N ALA A 168 -1.55 8.50 -4.16
CA ALA A 168 -0.12 8.61 -3.95
C ALA A 168 0.64 8.66 -5.28
N TRP A 169 1.72 9.43 -5.31
CA TRP A 169 2.62 9.51 -6.44
C TRP A 169 3.67 8.40 -6.38
N TYR A 170 3.89 7.74 -7.50
CA TYR A 170 4.82 6.64 -7.65
C TYR A 170 5.86 6.95 -8.70
N GLY A 171 7.11 6.92 -8.30
CA GLY A 171 8.24 7.19 -9.17
C GLY A 171 8.50 6.03 -10.14
N ALA A 172 8.76 6.37 -11.39
CA ALA A 172 9.05 5.43 -12.45
C ALA A 172 10.00 6.04 -13.50
N SER A 173 10.51 5.20 -14.37
CA SER A 173 11.25 5.64 -15.56
C SER A 173 10.61 5.05 -16.81
N THR A 174 10.50 5.84 -17.86
CA THR A 174 10.01 5.35 -19.15
C THR A 174 10.99 4.37 -19.77
N ARG A 175 10.48 3.27 -20.32
CA ARG A 175 11.27 2.25 -21.05
C ARG A 175 11.05 2.28 -22.55
N GLY A 176 9.93 2.87 -22.99
CA GLY A 176 9.60 2.99 -24.40
C GLY A 176 8.19 3.52 -24.60
N PHE A 177 7.85 3.77 -25.85
CA PHE A 177 6.54 4.17 -26.30
C PHE A 177 6.10 3.23 -27.42
N ASP A 178 4.90 2.70 -27.33
CA ASP A 178 4.29 1.89 -28.37
C ASP A 178 3.35 2.77 -29.22
N GLU A 179 3.76 3.07 -30.42
CA GLU A 179 3.00 3.92 -31.35
C GLU A 179 1.67 3.29 -31.76
N ALA A 180 1.56 1.95 -31.77
CA ALA A 180 0.35 1.27 -32.19
C ALA A 180 -0.77 1.38 -31.16
N SER A 181 -0.43 1.33 -29.87
CA SER A 181 -1.39 1.46 -28.76
C SER A 181 -1.43 2.86 -28.17
N GLY A 182 -0.45 3.72 -28.47
CA GLY A 182 -0.31 5.06 -27.87
C GLY A 182 0.12 5.02 -26.39
N LYS A 183 0.64 3.89 -25.93
CA LYS A 183 0.98 3.68 -24.51
C LYS A 183 2.48 3.72 -24.25
N HIS A 184 2.84 4.11 -23.02
CA HIS A 184 4.22 4.10 -22.55
C HIS A 184 4.49 2.86 -21.71
N HIS A 185 5.65 2.23 -21.94
CA HIS A 185 6.20 1.25 -21.02
C HIS A 185 6.94 1.99 -19.92
N VAL A 186 6.59 1.73 -18.67
CA VAL A 186 7.23 2.32 -17.49
C VAL A 186 7.77 1.24 -16.58
N ALA A 187 8.91 1.50 -15.99
CA ALA A 187 9.47 0.70 -14.90
C ALA A 187 9.46 1.54 -13.64
N TYR A 188 8.73 1.08 -12.63
CA TYR A 188 8.66 1.73 -11.33
C TYR A 188 9.92 1.46 -10.51
N ASP A 189 10.15 2.25 -9.46
CA ASP A 189 11.31 2.13 -8.58
C ASP A 189 11.39 0.80 -7.84
N ASP A 190 10.28 0.09 -7.74
CA ASP A 190 10.19 -1.26 -7.19
C ASP A 190 10.48 -2.36 -8.22
N GLU A 191 10.99 -1.97 -9.40
CA GLU A 191 11.28 -2.83 -10.53
C GLU A 191 10.05 -3.52 -11.17
N THR A 192 8.83 -3.12 -10.82
CA THR A 192 7.65 -3.54 -11.58
C THR A 192 7.57 -2.75 -12.87
N GLU A 193 7.07 -3.38 -13.92
CA GLU A 193 6.89 -2.76 -15.24
C GLU A 193 5.43 -2.79 -15.63
N GLU A 194 4.98 -1.74 -16.26
CA GLU A 194 3.61 -1.60 -16.72
C GLU A 194 3.55 -0.82 -18.04
N THR A 195 2.46 -1.06 -18.79
CA THR A 195 2.15 -0.29 -19.99
C THR A 195 0.94 0.57 -19.71
N ILE A 196 1.12 1.88 -19.65
CA ILE A 196 0.08 2.84 -19.25
C ILE A 196 -0.16 3.90 -20.31
N ASP A 197 -1.39 4.38 -20.36
CA ASP A 197 -1.79 5.51 -21.19
C ASP A 197 -1.61 6.81 -20.39
N PHE A 198 -0.65 7.63 -20.79
CA PHE A 198 -0.39 8.92 -20.14
C PHE A 198 -1.51 9.95 -20.40
N GLY A 199 -2.44 9.66 -21.29
CA GLY A 199 -3.64 10.48 -21.52
C GLY A 199 -4.78 10.15 -20.57
N GLU A 200 -4.84 8.92 -20.07
CA GLU A 200 -5.86 8.44 -19.14
C GLU A 200 -5.41 8.54 -17.68
N GLU A 201 -4.11 8.36 -17.43
CA GLU A 201 -3.53 8.40 -16.11
C GLU A 201 -2.93 9.78 -15.78
N LYS A 202 -2.90 10.10 -14.50
CA LYS A 202 -2.29 11.35 -14.04
C LYS A 202 -0.79 11.14 -13.88
N VAL A 203 -0.03 11.67 -14.84
CA VAL A 203 1.42 11.49 -14.93
C VAL A 203 2.13 12.83 -14.94
N GLU A 204 3.23 12.92 -14.23
CA GLU A 204 4.15 14.05 -14.27
C GLU A 204 5.54 13.57 -14.65
N LYS A 205 6.29 14.40 -15.38
CA LYS A 205 7.67 14.14 -15.75
C LYS A 205 8.62 15.12 -15.05
N ALA A 206 9.80 14.65 -14.71
CA ALA A 206 10.85 15.52 -14.19
C ALA A 206 11.30 16.50 -15.28
N THR A 207 11.51 17.76 -14.87
CA THR A 207 12.20 18.72 -15.71
C THR A 207 13.70 18.50 -15.61
N GLU A 208 14.39 18.50 -16.74
CA GLU A 208 15.85 18.61 -16.75
C GLU A 208 16.20 20.02 -16.26
N GLU A 209 16.97 20.11 -15.19
CA GLU A 209 17.58 21.40 -14.83
C GLU A 209 18.77 21.59 -15.79
N ASP A 210 18.73 22.71 -16.55
CA ASP A 210 19.85 23.17 -17.39
C ASP A 210 21.04 23.64 -16.52
#